data_b4dda8b1cca622813d27ea34163122d3
#
_entry.id   b4dda8b1cca622813d27ea34163122d3
#
_cell.length_a   1.000
_cell.length_b   1.000
_cell.length_c   1.000
_cell.angle_alpha   90.00
_cell.angle_beta   90.00
_cell.angle_gamma   90.00
#
_symmetry.space_group_name_H-M   'P 1'
#
loop_
_entity.id
_entity.type
_entity.pdbx_description
1 polymer ?
#
loop_
_entity_poly.entity_id
_entity_poly.type
_entity_poly.pdbx_seq_one_letter_code
_entity_poly.pdbx_strand_id
1 'polypeptide(L)'
;FALLAQKQWPRWDITVYERNRPDDTFGFGVVFSDQTLDTFKAHDGPSYEMIRRRFAYWGDVDVSYKGRTMRSGGNGFCGCSRVALLHILHDRCRELGVKLVFQKEIKNLEEMADSDLVVVADGINSIIREKNKDHFQPSVDLRPNKFTWLGSTRPLDAFKYFFRETAEGIILAHCYQYEEGQSTWVIETDEGTWKNFGFDTKGEAAM
;
A
#
# COMPACT_ATOMS: atom_id res chain seq x y z
N PHE A 1 -3.15 12.07 7.20
CA PHE A 1 -3.86 13.33 7.46
C PHE A 1 -3.87 13.63 8.96
N ALA A 2 -4.52 12.83 9.79
CA ALA A 2 -4.76 13.08 11.23
C ALA A 2 -3.49 13.50 11.99
N LEU A 3 -2.38 12.79 11.81
CA LEU A 3 -1.08 13.10 12.41
C LEU A 3 -0.62 14.53 12.08
N LEU A 4 -0.63 14.89 10.79
CA LEU A 4 -0.16 16.21 10.36
C LEU A 4 -1.13 17.32 10.76
N ALA A 5 -2.43 17.05 10.73
CA ALA A 5 -3.45 17.98 11.21
C ALA A 5 -3.28 18.26 12.71
N GLN A 6 -3.07 17.23 13.53
CA GLN A 6 -2.87 17.40 14.97
C GLN A 6 -1.60 18.20 15.29
N LYS A 7 -0.52 18.01 14.51
CA LYS A 7 0.69 18.85 14.65
C LYS A 7 0.43 20.31 14.32
N GLN A 8 -0.31 20.57 13.24
CA GLN A 8 -0.61 21.93 12.78
C GLN A 8 -1.63 22.64 13.70
N TRP A 9 -2.59 21.90 14.21
CA TRP A 9 -3.68 22.41 15.05
C TRP A 9 -3.81 21.58 16.33
N PRO A 10 -2.93 21.79 17.32
CA PRO A 10 -2.88 20.97 18.55
C PRO A 10 -4.16 21.02 19.41
N ARG A 11 -5.03 22.01 19.18
CA ARG A 11 -6.30 22.17 19.89
C ARG A 11 -7.48 21.46 19.26
N TRP A 12 -7.29 20.85 18.07
CA TRP A 12 -8.34 20.08 17.45
C TRP A 12 -8.53 18.76 18.18
N ASP A 13 -9.77 18.33 18.30
CA ASP A 13 -10.11 16.97 18.78
C ASP A 13 -10.26 16.08 17.55
N ILE A 14 -9.25 15.28 17.27
CA ILE A 14 -9.19 14.42 16.07
C ILE A 14 -9.40 12.97 16.48
N THR A 15 -10.42 12.34 15.88
CA THR A 15 -10.69 10.91 16.03
C THR A 15 -10.59 10.22 14.68
N VAL A 16 -9.85 9.12 14.61
CA VAL A 16 -9.77 8.23 13.44
C VAL A 16 -10.56 6.96 13.73
N TYR A 17 -11.53 6.66 12.88
CA TYR A 17 -12.28 5.41 12.92
C TYR A 17 -11.76 4.44 11.88
N GLU A 18 -11.46 3.22 12.26
CA GLU A 18 -11.00 2.13 11.39
C GLU A 18 -11.86 0.88 11.64
N ARG A 19 -12.38 0.27 10.57
CA ARG A 19 -13.24 -0.93 10.67
C ARG A 19 -12.46 -2.18 11.04
N ASN A 20 -11.19 -2.25 10.69
CA ASN A 20 -10.32 -3.40 10.95
C ASN A 20 -9.67 -3.30 12.34
N ARG A 21 -9.01 -4.37 12.75
CA ARG A 21 -8.14 -4.38 13.92
C ARG A 21 -6.85 -3.59 13.62
N PRO A 22 -6.15 -3.11 14.65
CA PRO A 22 -4.91 -2.32 14.45
C PRO A 22 -3.80 -3.08 13.70
N ASP A 23 -3.81 -4.40 13.74
CA ASP A 23 -2.81 -5.27 13.12
C ASP A 23 -3.24 -5.80 11.74
N ASP A 24 -4.49 -5.56 11.34
CA ASP A 24 -5.01 -6.03 10.06
C ASP A 24 -4.48 -5.15 8.92
N THR A 25 -3.94 -5.78 7.89
CA THR A 25 -3.51 -5.11 6.66
C THR A 25 -3.67 -6.03 5.46
N PHE A 26 -3.82 -5.42 4.28
CA PHE A 26 -3.83 -6.14 3.01
C PHE A 26 -2.46 -6.02 2.34
N GLY A 27 -1.91 -7.16 1.91
CA GLY A 27 -0.57 -7.24 1.34
C GLY A 27 0.53 -7.27 2.41
N PHE A 28 1.78 -7.20 1.98
CA PHE A 28 2.95 -7.53 2.79
C PHE A 28 3.83 -6.31 3.06
N GLY A 29 4.45 -5.77 2.02
CA GLY A 29 5.33 -4.63 2.09
C GLY A 29 4.80 -3.40 1.36
N VAL A 30 5.41 -2.27 1.63
CA VAL A 30 5.29 -1.03 0.86
C VAL A 30 6.66 -0.57 0.42
N VAL A 31 6.73 0.10 -0.73
CA VAL A 31 7.96 0.70 -1.26
C VAL A 31 7.84 2.21 -1.22
N PHE A 32 8.90 2.85 -0.82
CA PHE A 32 9.07 4.29 -0.88
C PHE A 32 10.29 4.65 -1.72
N SER A 33 10.18 5.72 -2.50
CA SER A 33 11.33 6.38 -3.11
C SER A 33 11.99 7.33 -2.10
N ASP A 34 13.24 7.69 -2.35
CA ASP A 34 13.94 8.71 -1.55
C ASP A 34 13.14 10.01 -1.46
N GLN A 35 12.50 10.44 -2.56
CA GLN A 35 11.65 11.63 -2.56
C GLN A 35 10.47 11.52 -1.57
N THR A 36 9.84 10.34 -1.47
CA THR A 36 8.77 10.10 -0.49
C THR A 36 9.32 10.15 0.92
N LEU A 37 10.50 9.57 1.16
CA LEU A 37 11.17 9.61 2.46
C LEU A 37 11.54 11.03 2.88
N ASP A 38 12.04 11.85 1.96
CA ASP A 38 12.34 13.26 2.23
C ASP A 38 11.07 14.03 2.61
N THR A 39 9.93 13.70 2.01
CA THR A 39 8.63 14.25 2.40
C THR A 39 8.25 13.86 3.83
N PHE A 40 8.41 12.60 4.22
CA PHE A 40 8.20 12.17 5.60
C PHE A 40 9.13 12.93 6.55
N LYS A 41 10.41 13.02 6.23
CA LYS A 41 11.43 13.73 7.03
C LYS A 41 11.08 15.19 7.23
N ALA A 42 10.64 15.87 6.17
CA ALA A 42 10.27 17.28 6.23
C ALA A 42 9.02 17.55 7.08
N HIS A 43 8.04 16.64 7.04
CA HIS A 43 6.75 16.86 7.72
C HIS A 43 6.68 16.23 9.11
N ASP A 44 7.30 15.06 9.34
CA ASP A 44 7.36 14.41 10.65
C ASP A 44 8.63 13.58 10.83
N GLY A 45 9.71 14.25 11.27
CA GLY A 45 11.00 13.63 11.55
C GLY A 45 10.93 12.39 12.45
N PRO A 46 10.15 12.38 13.55
CA PRO A 46 10.02 11.19 14.40
C PRO A 46 9.50 9.96 13.64
N SER A 47 8.42 10.09 12.85
CA SER A 47 7.92 9.00 12.01
C SER A 47 8.98 8.53 11.00
N TYR A 48 9.66 9.48 10.34
CA TYR A 48 10.75 9.17 9.39
C TYR A 48 11.85 8.34 10.04
N GLU A 49 12.33 8.71 11.23
CA GLU A 49 13.40 7.98 11.92
C GLU A 49 12.96 6.57 12.33
N MET A 50 11.71 6.39 12.76
CA MET A 50 11.17 5.08 13.12
C MET A 50 11.04 4.17 11.88
N ILE A 51 10.55 4.73 10.79
CA ILE A 51 10.42 4.03 9.52
C ILE A 51 11.81 3.63 9.01
N ARG A 52 12.79 4.58 8.97
CA ARG A 52 14.15 4.35 8.50
C ARG A 52 14.88 3.21 9.22
N ARG A 53 14.64 3.01 10.51
CA ARG A 53 15.23 1.92 11.30
C ARG A 53 14.75 0.53 10.92
N ARG A 54 13.65 0.42 10.17
CA ARG A 54 12.99 -0.84 9.81
C ARG A 54 13.01 -1.12 8.30
N PHE A 55 13.71 -0.30 7.52
CA PHE A 55 13.75 -0.47 6.08
C PHE A 55 14.72 -1.55 5.61
N ALA A 56 14.29 -2.27 4.57
CA ALA A 56 15.21 -2.84 3.60
C ALA A 56 15.47 -1.79 2.51
N TYR A 57 16.72 -1.35 2.36
CA TYR A 57 17.12 -0.34 1.38
C TYR A 57 17.88 -0.97 0.22
N TRP A 58 17.60 -0.51 -1.00
CA TRP A 58 18.35 -0.90 -2.22
C TRP A 58 18.42 0.28 -3.18
N GLY A 59 19.54 0.35 -3.91
CA GLY A 59 19.80 1.40 -4.92
C GLY A 59 19.63 0.91 -6.36
N ASP A 60 19.38 -0.39 -6.54
CA ASP A 60 19.35 -1.01 -7.86
C ASP A 60 17.96 -1.49 -8.23
N VAL A 61 17.68 -1.40 -9.54
CA VAL A 61 16.51 -2.00 -10.20
C VAL A 61 17.00 -2.99 -11.24
N ASP A 62 16.59 -4.23 -11.14
CA ASP A 62 16.88 -5.29 -12.10
C ASP A 62 15.66 -5.53 -13.00
N VAL A 63 15.87 -5.54 -14.30
CA VAL A 63 14.87 -5.93 -15.29
C VAL A 63 15.34 -7.18 -16.00
N SER A 64 14.64 -8.29 -15.81
CA SER A 64 14.94 -9.59 -16.42
C SER A 64 13.96 -9.91 -17.55
N TYR A 65 14.52 -10.11 -18.77
CA TYR A 65 13.76 -10.42 -19.96
C TYR A 65 14.56 -11.33 -20.88
N LYS A 66 13.96 -12.41 -21.38
CA LYS A 66 14.58 -13.40 -22.31
C LYS A 66 15.96 -13.90 -21.83
N GLY A 67 16.08 -14.22 -20.55
CA GLY A 67 17.32 -14.75 -19.97
C GLY A 67 18.42 -13.72 -19.75
N ARG A 68 18.16 -12.44 -20.01
CA ARG A 68 19.10 -11.32 -19.74
C ARG A 68 18.56 -10.49 -18.60
N THR A 69 19.46 -10.00 -17.76
CA THR A 69 19.14 -9.04 -16.70
C THR A 69 19.89 -7.76 -16.98
N MET A 70 19.15 -6.65 -17.00
CA MET A 70 19.71 -5.29 -17.05
C MET A 70 19.57 -4.69 -15.66
N ARG A 71 20.64 -4.13 -15.12
CA ARG A 71 20.67 -3.46 -13.84
C ARG A 71 20.82 -1.93 -14.03
N SER A 72 19.94 -1.17 -13.38
CA SER A 72 20.04 0.27 -13.28
C SER A 72 20.30 0.63 -11.82
N GLY A 73 21.39 1.32 -11.54
CA GLY A 73 21.75 1.81 -10.22
C GLY A 73 21.35 3.27 -9.99
N GLY A 74 21.50 3.73 -8.75
CA GLY A 74 21.23 5.13 -8.37
C GLY A 74 19.76 5.44 -8.15
N ASN A 75 18.91 4.42 -8.05
CA ASN A 75 17.50 4.54 -7.72
C ASN A 75 17.31 4.27 -6.22
N GLY A 76 17.15 5.32 -5.41
CA GLY A 76 16.94 5.15 -3.98
C GLY A 76 15.51 4.64 -3.69
N PHE A 77 15.43 3.37 -3.30
CA PHE A 77 14.19 2.74 -2.85
C PHE A 77 14.38 2.05 -1.51
N CYS A 78 13.31 1.98 -0.75
CA CYS A 78 13.26 1.20 0.48
C CYS A 78 11.94 0.46 0.60
N GLY A 79 11.99 -0.74 1.17
CA GLY A 79 10.82 -1.52 1.53
C GLY A 79 10.60 -1.51 3.04
N CYS A 80 9.34 -1.49 3.44
CA CYS A 80 8.92 -1.57 4.84
C CYS A 80 7.71 -2.50 4.96
N SER A 81 7.65 -3.29 6.02
CA SER A 81 6.46 -4.04 6.37
C SER A 81 5.25 -3.11 6.55
N ARG A 82 4.12 -3.44 5.91
CA ARG A 82 2.89 -2.64 6.04
C ARG A 82 2.41 -2.57 7.48
N VAL A 83 2.46 -3.69 8.20
CA VAL A 83 2.08 -3.74 9.62
C VAL A 83 2.98 -2.83 10.45
N ALA A 84 4.30 -2.90 10.21
CA ALA A 84 5.25 -2.04 10.91
C ALA A 84 4.99 -0.56 10.64
N LEU A 85 4.69 -0.18 9.38
CA LEU A 85 4.34 1.18 9.02
C LEU A 85 3.07 1.65 9.73
N LEU A 86 2.01 0.82 9.75
CA LEU A 86 0.77 1.14 10.46
C LEU A 86 1.02 1.38 11.95
N HIS A 87 1.76 0.49 12.62
CA HIS A 87 2.08 0.66 14.04
C HIS A 87 2.84 1.96 14.31
N ILE A 88 3.85 2.28 13.49
CA ILE A 88 4.59 3.54 13.61
C ILE A 88 3.65 4.75 13.53
N LEU A 89 2.75 4.75 12.55
CA LEU A 89 1.82 5.87 12.37
C LEU A 89 0.74 5.91 13.47
N HIS A 90 0.26 4.75 13.94
CA HIS A 90 -0.67 4.68 15.07
C HIS A 90 -0.05 5.21 16.35
N ASP A 91 1.16 4.78 16.67
CA ASP A 91 1.86 5.21 17.88
C ASP A 91 2.14 6.72 17.84
N ARG A 92 2.57 7.20 16.66
CA ARG A 92 2.78 8.63 16.48
C ARG A 92 1.49 9.46 16.60
N CYS A 93 0.38 8.94 16.09
CA CYS A 93 -0.94 9.56 16.28
C CYS A 93 -1.31 9.65 17.77
N ARG A 94 -1.12 8.57 18.53
CA ARG A 94 -1.39 8.53 19.97
C ARG A 94 -0.51 9.52 20.75
N GLU A 95 0.79 9.58 20.43
CA GLU A 95 1.73 10.56 21.04
C GLU A 95 1.27 12.00 20.85
N LEU A 96 0.64 12.31 19.73
CA LEU A 96 0.13 13.64 19.41
C LEU A 96 -1.29 13.90 19.95
N GLY A 97 -1.91 12.91 20.59
CA GLY A 97 -3.25 13.04 21.17
C GLY A 97 -4.40 12.70 20.22
N VAL A 98 -4.13 12.17 19.02
CA VAL A 98 -5.18 11.68 18.12
C VAL A 98 -5.83 10.44 18.70
N LYS A 99 -7.16 10.41 18.77
CA LYS A 99 -7.93 9.24 19.19
C LYS A 99 -8.04 8.24 18.05
N LEU A 100 -7.70 6.96 18.30
CA LEU A 100 -7.82 5.87 17.33
C LEU A 100 -8.88 4.89 17.83
N VAL A 101 -9.93 4.70 17.05
CA VAL A 101 -11.05 3.78 17.36
C VAL A 101 -11.07 2.70 16.28
N PHE A 102 -10.61 1.51 16.64
CA PHE A 102 -10.59 0.35 15.75
C PHE A 102 -11.86 -0.49 15.87
N GLN A 103 -12.10 -1.34 14.88
CA GLN A 103 -13.26 -2.22 14.78
C GLN A 103 -14.58 -1.43 14.77
N LYS A 104 -14.53 -0.20 14.24
CA LYS A 104 -15.68 0.69 14.12
C LYS A 104 -15.79 1.16 12.66
N GLU A 105 -16.74 0.60 11.93
CA GLU A 105 -17.09 1.03 10.59
C GLU A 105 -18.09 2.17 10.64
N ILE A 106 -17.81 3.26 9.93
CA ILE A 106 -18.74 4.37 9.72
C ILE A 106 -19.38 4.18 8.35
N LYS A 107 -20.71 4.09 8.33
CA LYS A 107 -21.48 3.77 7.11
C LYS A 107 -22.24 4.95 6.55
N ASN A 108 -22.45 5.99 7.34
CA ASN A 108 -23.21 7.17 6.97
C ASN A 108 -22.56 8.42 7.54
N LEU A 109 -22.72 9.55 6.85
CA LEU A 109 -22.25 10.86 7.35
C LEU A 109 -23.04 11.33 8.58
N GLU A 110 -24.27 10.89 8.74
CA GLU A 110 -25.11 11.23 9.91
C GLU A 110 -24.50 10.72 11.22
N GLU A 111 -23.69 9.66 11.20
CA GLU A 111 -22.94 9.18 12.36
C GLU A 111 -21.86 10.18 12.82
N MET A 112 -21.53 11.15 11.95
CA MET A 112 -20.51 12.17 12.17
C MET A 112 -21.10 13.58 12.18
N ALA A 113 -22.40 13.73 12.40
CA ALA A 113 -23.11 15.02 12.32
C ALA A 113 -22.57 16.09 13.28
N ASP A 114 -21.97 15.68 14.41
CA ASP A 114 -21.38 16.59 15.39
C ASP A 114 -19.92 16.99 15.04
N SER A 115 -19.41 16.59 13.88
CA SER A 115 -18.03 16.89 13.46
C SER A 115 -18.01 18.11 12.53
N ASP A 116 -17.11 19.06 12.80
CA ASP A 116 -16.90 20.23 11.93
C ASP A 116 -16.29 19.85 10.57
N LEU A 117 -15.49 18.78 10.54
CA LEU A 117 -14.85 18.26 9.34
C LEU A 117 -14.78 16.74 9.38
N VAL A 118 -15.25 16.11 8.31
CA VAL A 118 -15.12 14.67 8.09
C VAL A 118 -14.24 14.38 6.88
N VAL A 119 -13.15 13.63 7.10
CA VAL A 119 -12.23 13.19 6.03
C VAL A 119 -12.48 11.71 5.76
N VAL A 120 -13.09 11.41 4.62
CA VAL A 120 -13.41 10.03 4.21
C VAL A 120 -12.22 9.46 3.43
N ALA A 121 -11.54 8.48 4.02
CA ALA A 121 -10.34 7.81 3.48
C ALA A 121 -10.49 6.28 3.49
N ASP A 122 -11.70 5.78 3.29
CA ASP A 122 -12.12 4.38 3.38
C ASP A 122 -11.87 3.57 2.09
N GLY A 123 -11.14 4.16 1.13
CA GLY A 123 -10.59 3.47 -0.02
C GLY A 123 -11.50 3.37 -1.24
N ILE A 124 -11.12 2.51 -2.20
CA ILE A 124 -11.81 2.40 -3.50
C ILE A 124 -13.26 1.91 -3.38
N ASN A 125 -13.56 1.13 -2.36
CA ASN A 125 -14.90 0.59 -2.11
C ASN A 125 -15.69 1.44 -1.09
N SER A 126 -15.44 2.75 -1.03
CA SER A 126 -16.08 3.67 -0.10
C SER A 126 -17.61 3.63 -0.18
N ILE A 127 -18.23 3.21 0.92
CA ILE A 127 -19.70 3.22 1.05
C ILE A 127 -20.22 4.65 1.14
N ILE A 128 -19.50 5.52 1.82
CA ILE A 128 -19.88 6.94 1.99
C ILE A 128 -19.82 7.65 0.64
N ARG A 129 -18.77 7.43 -0.17
CA ARG A 129 -18.69 8.00 -1.52
C ARG A 129 -19.86 7.52 -2.39
N GLU A 130 -20.17 6.23 -2.36
CA GLU A 130 -21.26 5.69 -3.19
C GLU A 130 -22.63 6.24 -2.76
N LYS A 131 -22.91 6.35 -1.47
CA LYS A 131 -24.15 6.94 -0.97
C LYS A 131 -24.29 8.43 -1.30
N ASN A 132 -23.21 9.12 -1.49
CA ASN A 132 -23.18 10.56 -1.80
C ASN A 132 -22.68 10.83 -3.24
N LYS A 133 -22.86 9.88 -4.16
CA LYS A 133 -22.34 9.97 -5.53
C LYS A 133 -22.89 11.15 -6.31
N ASP A 134 -24.13 11.56 -6.06
CA ASP A 134 -24.76 12.69 -6.76
C ASP A 134 -24.07 14.02 -6.36
N HIS A 135 -23.52 14.09 -5.14
CA HIS A 135 -22.76 15.24 -4.66
C HIS A 135 -21.29 15.19 -5.10
N PHE A 136 -20.62 14.04 -4.92
CA PHE A 136 -19.19 13.89 -5.22
C PHE A 136 -18.89 13.66 -6.69
N GLN A 137 -19.88 13.19 -7.48
CA GLN A 137 -19.76 12.86 -8.91
C GLN A 137 -18.47 12.05 -9.21
N PRO A 138 -18.23 10.92 -8.54
CA PRO A 138 -17.01 10.14 -8.71
C PRO A 138 -16.93 9.55 -10.12
N SER A 139 -15.72 9.51 -10.67
CA SER A 139 -15.40 8.77 -11.88
C SER A 139 -14.52 7.57 -11.53
N VAL A 140 -14.87 6.38 -12.00
CA VAL A 140 -14.12 5.14 -11.77
C VAL A 140 -13.73 4.55 -13.12
N ASP A 141 -12.42 4.44 -13.36
CA ASP A 141 -11.85 3.75 -14.53
C ASP A 141 -11.32 2.38 -14.10
N LEU A 142 -12.08 1.33 -14.43
CA LEU A 142 -11.72 -0.04 -14.08
C LEU A 142 -10.80 -0.63 -15.16
N ARG A 143 -9.53 -0.84 -14.83
CA ARG A 143 -8.57 -1.45 -15.74
C ARG A 143 -8.77 -2.97 -15.85
N PRO A 144 -8.58 -3.56 -17.03
CA PRO A 144 -8.80 -5.00 -17.24
C PRO A 144 -7.66 -5.87 -16.72
N ASN A 145 -6.51 -5.29 -16.38
CA ASN A 145 -5.36 -6.02 -15.88
C ASN A 145 -5.72 -6.83 -14.62
N LYS A 146 -5.14 -8.01 -14.52
CA LYS A 146 -5.28 -8.90 -13.38
C LYS A 146 -3.97 -8.96 -12.63
N PHE A 147 -4.03 -9.03 -11.30
CA PHE A 147 -2.84 -9.21 -10.49
C PHE A 147 -3.13 -10.11 -9.29
N THR A 148 -2.06 -10.72 -8.80
CA THR A 148 -2.05 -11.39 -7.50
C THR A 148 -0.87 -10.90 -6.66
N TRP A 149 -1.07 -10.85 -5.36
CA TRP A 149 -0.08 -10.34 -4.42
C TRP A 149 0.35 -11.44 -3.46
N LEU A 150 1.64 -11.81 -3.53
CA LEU A 150 2.20 -12.95 -2.82
C LEU A 150 3.32 -12.50 -1.87
N GLY A 151 3.44 -13.19 -0.75
CA GLY A 151 4.59 -13.11 0.15
C GLY A 151 5.56 -14.25 -0.11
N SER A 152 6.85 -14.01 0.08
CA SER A 152 7.90 -15.03 -0.03
C SER A 152 8.99 -14.81 1.00
N THR A 153 9.62 -15.90 1.44
CA THR A 153 10.80 -15.87 2.31
C THR A 153 12.11 -15.76 1.52
N ARG A 154 12.03 -15.52 0.21
CA ARG A 154 13.21 -15.34 -0.65
C ARG A 154 13.78 -13.94 -0.47
N PRO A 155 15.04 -13.79 -0.04
CA PRO A 155 15.68 -12.48 0.04
C PRO A 155 15.94 -11.91 -1.36
N LEU A 156 15.88 -10.60 -1.49
CA LEU A 156 16.14 -9.85 -2.73
C LEU A 156 17.09 -8.69 -2.44
N ASP A 157 18.07 -8.49 -3.31
CA ASP A 157 19.11 -7.48 -3.21
C ASP A 157 18.83 -6.19 -4.02
N ALA A 158 17.71 -6.21 -4.77
CA ALA A 158 17.29 -5.10 -5.63
C ALA A 158 15.76 -5.14 -5.80
N PHE A 159 15.19 -4.07 -6.31
CA PHE A 159 13.86 -4.12 -6.88
C PHE A 159 13.94 -4.87 -8.20
N LYS A 160 13.13 -5.93 -8.39
CA LYS A 160 13.25 -6.80 -9.56
C LYS A 160 11.97 -6.84 -10.36
N TYR A 161 12.11 -6.71 -11.67
CA TYR A 161 11.09 -6.96 -12.67
C TYR A 161 11.45 -8.22 -13.47
N PHE A 162 10.50 -9.13 -13.61
CA PHE A 162 10.61 -10.30 -14.45
C PHE A 162 9.51 -10.27 -15.50
N PHE A 163 9.89 -10.17 -16.77
CA PHE A 163 8.98 -10.33 -17.90
C PHE A 163 9.13 -11.73 -18.49
N ARG A 164 8.05 -12.46 -18.59
CA ARG A 164 8.02 -13.79 -19.16
C ARG A 164 6.98 -13.89 -20.27
N GLU A 165 7.44 -14.12 -21.49
CA GLU A 165 6.60 -14.48 -22.61
C GLU A 165 6.30 -15.98 -22.56
N THR A 166 5.05 -16.33 -22.78
CA THR A 166 4.55 -17.71 -22.87
C THR A 166 3.66 -17.84 -24.10
N ALA A 167 3.22 -19.06 -24.44
CA ALA A 167 2.26 -19.27 -25.52
C ALA A 167 0.90 -18.61 -25.22
N GLU A 168 0.57 -18.46 -23.94
CA GLU A 168 -0.69 -17.87 -23.45
C GLU A 168 -0.66 -16.34 -23.42
N GLY A 169 0.55 -15.73 -23.37
CA GLY A 169 0.75 -14.29 -23.31
C GLY A 169 1.91 -13.87 -22.38
N ILE A 170 1.90 -12.64 -21.91
CA ILE A 170 2.97 -12.07 -21.07
C ILE A 170 2.55 -12.03 -19.61
N ILE A 171 3.44 -12.53 -18.75
CA ILE A 171 3.37 -12.38 -17.30
C ILE A 171 4.49 -11.45 -16.87
N LEU A 172 4.15 -10.44 -16.09
CA LEU A 172 5.07 -9.57 -15.36
C LEU A 172 5.04 -9.94 -13.87
N ALA A 173 6.22 -10.08 -13.27
CA ALA A 173 6.35 -10.08 -11.82
C ALA A 173 7.24 -8.93 -11.40
N HIS A 174 6.80 -8.12 -10.43
CA HIS A 174 7.68 -7.19 -9.75
C HIS A 174 7.77 -7.54 -8.27
N CYS A 175 8.98 -7.49 -7.73
CA CYS A 175 9.22 -7.95 -6.38
C CYS A 175 10.34 -7.18 -5.70
N TYR A 176 10.24 -7.10 -4.38
CA TYR A 176 11.18 -6.39 -3.53
C TYR A 176 11.16 -6.97 -2.11
N GLN A 177 12.29 -6.85 -1.44
CA GLN A 177 12.39 -7.17 -0.02
C GLN A 177 11.80 -6.03 0.80
N TYR A 178 11.00 -6.33 1.82
CA TYR A 178 10.44 -5.32 2.71
C TYR A 178 10.88 -5.48 4.17
N GLU A 179 11.44 -6.65 4.48
CA GLU A 179 11.99 -7.02 5.79
C GLU A 179 13.06 -8.08 5.57
N GLU A 180 13.95 -8.30 6.52
CA GLU A 180 15.00 -9.31 6.39
C GLU A 180 14.41 -10.69 6.10
N GLY A 181 14.84 -11.31 5.00
CA GLY A 181 14.35 -12.60 4.54
C GLY A 181 12.89 -12.63 4.09
N GLN A 182 12.23 -11.47 3.91
CA GLN A 182 10.83 -11.39 3.49
C GLN A 182 10.67 -10.50 2.25
N SER A 183 9.98 -10.99 1.24
CA SER A 183 9.75 -10.25 0.01
C SER A 183 8.30 -10.28 -0.45
N THR A 184 7.91 -9.21 -1.11
CA THR A 184 6.63 -9.08 -1.81
C THR A 184 6.83 -9.39 -3.29
N TRP A 185 5.87 -10.10 -3.86
CA TRP A 185 5.80 -10.43 -5.27
C TRP A 185 4.42 -10.04 -5.79
N VAL A 186 4.37 -9.12 -6.74
CA VAL A 186 3.14 -8.78 -7.45
C VAL A 186 3.27 -9.35 -8.86
N ILE A 187 2.36 -10.25 -9.21
CA ILE A 187 2.32 -10.90 -10.51
C ILE A 187 1.15 -10.32 -11.28
N GLU A 188 1.41 -9.79 -12.45
CA GLU A 188 0.45 -9.08 -13.28
C GLU A 188 0.37 -9.65 -14.67
N THR A 189 -0.83 -9.58 -15.26
CA THR A 189 -1.05 -9.93 -16.66
C THR A 189 -2.27 -9.19 -17.22
N ASP A 190 -2.43 -9.13 -18.53
CA ASP A 190 -3.66 -8.67 -19.15
C ASP A 190 -4.78 -9.71 -19.06
N GLU A 191 -6.01 -9.28 -19.31
CA GLU A 191 -7.18 -10.14 -19.21
C GLU A 191 -7.18 -11.31 -20.21
N GLY A 192 -6.62 -11.11 -21.41
CA GLY A 192 -6.51 -12.15 -22.42
C GLY A 192 -5.60 -13.27 -21.96
N THR A 193 -4.41 -12.90 -21.51
CA THR A 193 -3.44 -13.85 -20.94
C THR A 193 -4.02 -14.58 -19.72
N TRP A 194 -4.74 -13.89 -18.83
CA TRP A 194 -5.42 -14.49 -17.70
C TRP A 194 -6.40 -15.60 -18.11
N LYS A 195 -7.23 -15.33 -19.12
CA LYS A 195 -8.18 -16.31 -19.67
C LYS A 195 -7.49 -17.46 -20.38
N ASN A 196 -6.44 -17.19 -21.15
CA ASN A 196 -5.68 -18.23 -21.86
C ASN A 196 -5.02 -19.24 -20.91
N PHE A 197 -4.60 -18.80 -19.72
CA PHE A 197 -4.13 -19.69 -18.65
C PHE A 197 -5.27 -20.43 -17.95
N GLY A 198 -6.54 -20.07 -18.17
CA GLY A 198 -7.70 -20.63 -17.52
C GLY A 198 -7.83 -20.23 -16.05
N PHE A 199 -7.26 -19.10 -15.64
CA PHE A 199 -7.32 -18.63 -14.26
C PHE A 199 -8.71 -18.09 -13.88
N ASP A 200 -9.55 -17.79 -14.86
CA ASP A 200 -10.96 -17.41 -14.66
C ASP A 200 -11.86 -18.60 -14.28
N THR A 201 -11.41 -19.83 -14.60
CA THR A 201 -12.18 -21.07 -14.38
C THR A 201 -11.58 -21.98 -13.29
N LYS A 202 -10.31 -21.76 -12.93
CA LYS A 202 -9.61 -22.50 -11.88
C LYS A 202 -9.84 -21.80 -10.54
N GLY A 203 -10.28 -22.56 -9.54
CA GLY A 203 -10.41 -22.02 -8.17
C GLY A 203 -9.04 -21.67 -7.55
N GLU A 204 -9.04 -20.92 -6.45
CA GLU A 204 -7.83 -20.46 -5.74
C GLU A 204 -6.79 -21.57 -5.45
N ALA A 205 -7.22 -22.81 -5.30
CA ALA A 205 -6.34 -23.96 -5.06
C ALA A 205 -5.49 -24.36 -6.28
N ALA A 206 -5.75 -23.79 -7.46
CA ALA A 206 -5.05 -24.11 -8.71
C ALA A 206 -4.08 -23.01 -9.17
N MET A 207 -4.01 -21.91 -8.42
CA MET A 207 -3.07 -20.80 -8.58
C MET A 207 -1.88 -20.94 -7.62
#